data_e4ddb2a4270bfe8cdc83ce59cb31a01c
#
_entry.id   e4ddb2a4270bfe8cdc83ce59cb31a01c
#
_cell.length_a   1.000
_cell.length_b   1.000
_cell.length_c   1.000
_cell.angle_alpha   90.00
_cell.angle_beta   90.00
_cell.angle_gamma   90.00
#
_symmetry.space_group_name_H-M   'P 1'
#
loop_
_entity.id
_entity.type
_entity.pdbx_description
1 polymer ?
#
loop_
_entity_poly.entity_id
_entity_poly.type
_entity_poly.pdbx_seq_one_letter_code
_entity_poly.pdbx_strand_id
1 'polypeptide(L)'
;MSPKEAAFWKAQQSVLTLFKQCSSMKHLKEMHARVVQSGFGKTPLVVGKIIEFCAVSGQGDMNYALRVFDRIDKPDAFMWNTMIRGFGKTHQPYMAIHLYRRMQGNGDVPADTFTFSFVLKIIAGLECSLKFGKQLHCTILKLGLDSHTYVRNSLMHMYGMVKDIETAHHLFEEIPNADLVAWNSIIDCHVHCRNYKQALHLFRRMLQSGVQPDDATLGVTLSACGAIGALDFGRRIHSSLIQQHAKLGESTSVSNSLIDMYAKCGAVEEAYHVFSGMKGKNVISWNVMILGLASHGNGEEALTLFAKMLQQNVERPNDVTFLGVLSACSHGGLVDESRRCIDIMGRDYNIQPTIKHYGCVVDLLGRAGLVEDAYNLIKNMPIECNAVVWRTLLAACRLQGHVELGEKVRKHLLELEPDHSSDYVLLANMYASAGQWNEMSEERRSMQQRRVQKPLPGNSFIGIPELTFEIETFYFLNFLSIFFSMFLVGLCMLVWFAKPDAVLMDNMLVRCHNSAYNHTLWWT
;
A
#
# COMPACT_ATOMS: atom_id res chain seq x y z
N MET A 1 -13.09 -25.69 43.40
CA MET A 1 -12.61 -26.56 42.31
C MET A 1 -12.33 -27.93 42.89
N SER A 2 -12.95 -28.96 42.38
CA SER A 2 -12.69 -30.33 42.84
C SER A 2 -11.26 -30.79 42.43
N PRO A 3 -10.65 -31.76 43.13
CA PRO A 3 -9.33 -32.30 42.75
C PRO A 3 -9.28 -32.81 41.30
N LYS A 4 -10.40 -33.33 40.78
CA LYS A 4 -10.54 -33.79 39.40
C LYS A 4 -10.54 -32.64 38.40
N GLU A 5 -11.21 -31.52 38.70
CA GLU A 5 -11.19 -30.30 37.89
C GLU A 5 -9.79 -29.67 37.85
N ALA A 6 -9.09 -29.64 38.99
CA ALA A 6 -7.72 -29.12 39.04
C ALA A 6 -6.74 -29.94 38.21
N ALA A 7 -6.87 -31.30 38.23
CA ALA A 7 -6.06 -32.20 37.39
C ALA A 7 -6.36 -32.01 35.90
N PHE A 8 -7.64 -31.86 35.53
CA PHE A 8 -8.07 -31.60 34.14
C PHE A 8 -7.49 -30.27 33.64
N TRP A 9 -7.62 -29.19 34.43
CA TRP A 9 -7.05 -27.89 34.11
C TRP A 9 -5.53 -27.93 33.92
N LYS A 10 -4.81 -28.62 34.78
CA LYS A 10 -3.35 -28.79 34.69
C LYS A 10 -2.96 -29.56 33.41
N ALA A 11 -3.68 -30.63 33.08
CA ALA A 11 -3.47 -31.40 31.84
C ALA A 11 -3.74 -30.52 30.60
N GLN A 12 -4.83 -29.78 30.60
CA GLN A 12 -5.18 -28.84 29.52
C GLN A 12 -4.10 -27.77 29.32
N GLN A 13 -3.60 -27.17 30.38
CA GLN A 13 -2.51 -26.17 30.31
C GLN A 13 -1.22 -26.77 29.75
N SER A 14 -0.89 -28.01 30.12
CA SER A 14 0.25 -28.76 29.55
C SER A 14 0.10 -28.96 28.04
N VAL A 15 -1.10 -29.31 27.56
CA VAL A 15 -1.40 -29.41 26.12
C VAL A 15 -1.26 -28.05 25.43
N LEU A 16 -1.76 -26.97 26.02
CA LEU A 16 -1.69 -25.63 25.43
C LEU A 16 -0.25 -25.10 25.32
N THR A 17 0.63 -25.45 26.29
CA THR A 17 2.05 -25.07 26.21
C THR A 17 2.78 -25.74 25.07
N LEU A 18 2.39 -26.98 24.68
CA LEU A 18 2.96 -27.66 23.51
C LEU A 18 2.68 -26.93 22.22
N PHE A 19 1.51 -26.29 22.06
CA PHE A 19 1.19 -25.52 20.84
C PHE A 19 2.10 -24.31 20.63
N LYS A 20 2.71 -23.73 21.69
CA LYS A 20 3.68 -22.64 21.57
C LYS A 20 4.96 -23.05 20.83
N GLN A 21 5.29 -24.34 20.84
CA GLN A 21 6.47 -24.90 20.18
C GLN A 21 6.17 -25.46 18.78
N CYS A 22 4.90 -25.35 18.33
CA CYS A 22 4.49 -25.86 17.03
C CYS A 22 5.03 -24.97 15.90
N SER A 23 5.86 -25.53 15.01
CA SER A 23 6.52 -24.81 13.92
C SER A 23 6.11 -25.26 12.52
N SER A 24 5.39 -26.41 12.39
CA SER A 24 5.02 -26.96 11.09
C SER A 24 3.68 -27.69 11.12
N MET A 25 3.04 -27.85 9.95
CA MET A 25 1.81 -28.63 9.80
C MET A 25 1.98 -30.10 10.18
N LYS A 26 3.16 -30.69 9.94
CA LYS A 26 3.44 -32.06 10.37
C LYS A 26 3.37 -32.17 11.89
N HIS A 27 4.06 -31.29 12.58
CA HIS A 27 4.07 -31.26 14.05
C HIS A 27 2.66 -30.96 14.60
N LEU A 28 1.89 -30.03 13.97
CA LEU A 28 0.50 -29.78 14.35
C LEU A 28 -0.38 -31.04 14.26
N LYS A 29 -0.26 -31.81 13.18
CA LYS A 29 -1.04 -33.06 12.98
C LYS A 29 -0.69 -34.11 14.02
N GLU A 30 0.58 -34.27 14.37
CA GLU A 30 1.03 -35.19 15.44
C GLU A 30 0.47 -34.77 16.80
N MET A 31 0.51 -33.45 17.09
CA MET A 31 -0.07 -32.91 18.32
C MET A 31 -1.59 -33.08 18.37
N HIS A 32 -2.29 -32.83 17.25
CA HIS A 32 -3.73 -33.02 17.18
C HIS A 32 -4.12 -34.48 17.45
N ALA A 33 -3.38 -35.45 16.90
CA ALA A 33 -3.60 -36.85 17.18
C ALA A 33 -3.47 -37.19 18.68
N ARG A 34 -2.42 -36.67 19.36
CA ARG A 34 -2.23 -36.80 20.81
C ARG A 34 -3.37 -36.17 21.61
N VAL A 35 -3.82 -34.97 21.19
CA VAL A 35 -4.94 -34.24 21.82
C VAL A 35 -6.23 -35.09 21.75
N VAL A 36 -6.50 -35.69 20.59
CA VAL A 36 -7.66 -36.57 20.41
C VAL A 36 -7.56 -37.82 21.30
N GLN A 37 -6.39 -38.49 21.34
CA GLN A 37 -6.14 -39.63 22.19
C GLN A 37 -6.28 -39.32 23.69
N SER A 38 -5.89 -38.09 24.10
CA SER A 38 -6.00 -37.66 25.49
C SER A 38 -7.41 -37.16 25.88
N GLY A 39 -8.40 -37.26 24.99
CA GLY A 39 -9.78 -36.83 25.24
C GLY A 39 -10.04 -35.34 25.14
N PHE A 40 -9.03 -34.52 24.77
CA PHE A 40 -9.17 -33.04 24.61
C PHE A 40 -9.60 -32.62 23.21
N GLY A 41 -9.84 -33.57 22.29
CA GLY A 41 -10.17 -33.29 20.88
C GLY A 41 -11.46 -32.48 20.64
N LYS A 42 -12.34 -32.40 21.65
CA LYS A 42 -13.56 -31.59 21.63
C LYS A 42 -13.49 -30.36 22.53
N THR A 43 -12.38 -30.12 23.19
CA THR A 43 -12.22 -28.98 24.11
C THR A 43 -12.05 -27.66 23.32
N PRO A 44 -12.97 -26.68 23.43
CA PRO A 44 -12.97 -25.50 22.58
C PRO A 44 -11.63 -24.74 22.57
N LEU A 45 -11.03 -24.56 23.75
CA LEU A 45 -9.75 -23.86 23.90
C LEU A 45 -8.60 -24.55 23.14
N VAL A 46 -8.55 -25.87 23.14
CA VAL A 46 -7.49 -26.65 22.46
C VAL A 46 -7.70 -26.67 20.96
N VAL A 47 -8.94 -26.88 20.52
CA VAL A 47 -9.30 -26.88 19.10
C VAL A 47 -9.14 -25.47 18.51
N GLY A 48 -9.48 -24.43 19.28
CA GLY A 48 -9.24 -23.03 18.91
C GLY A 48 -7.75 -22.76 18.61
N LYS A 49 -6.82 -23.35 19.37
CA LYS A 49 -5.37 -23.23 19.10
C LYS A 49 -4.92 -23.93 17.82
N ILE A 50 -5.54 -25.05 17.46
CA ILE A 50 -5.28 -25.73 16.18
C ILE A 50 -5.70 -24.85 15.01
N ILE A 51 -6.91 -24.27 15.10
CA ILE A 51 -7.44 -23.35 14.10
C ILE A 51 -6.58 -22.09 14.01
N GLU A 52 -6.20 -21.51 15.16
CA GLU A 52 -5.33 -20.33 15.24
C GLU A 52 -3.98 -20.56 14.55
N PHE A 53 -3.33 -21.69 14.79
CA PHE A 53 -2.08 -22.04 14.10
C PHE A 53 -2.27 -22.08 12.58
N CYS A 54 -3.32 -22.73 12.10
CA CYS A 54 -3.60 -22.81 10.66
C CYS A 54 -3.90 -21.46 10.02
N ALA A 55 -4.53 -20.54 10.77
CA ALA A 55 -4.94 -19.22 10.28
C ALA A 55 -3.84 -18.14 10.36
N VAL A 56 -2.90 -18.29 11.31
CA VAL A 56 -1.90 -17.25 11.60
C VAL A 56 -0.51 -17.62 11.09
N SER A 57 -0.13 -18.91 11.17
CA SER A 57 1.18 -19.37 10.71
C SER A 57 1.31 -19.28 9.19
N GLY A 58 2.47 -18.80 8.70
CA GLY A 58 2.78 -18.81 7.26
C GLY A 58 2.83 -20.20 6.62
N GLN A 59 2.88 -21.27 7.43
CA GLN A 59 2.83 -22.68 7.02
C GLN A 59 1.47 -23.33 7.32
N GLY A 60 0.46 -22.54 7.72
CA GLY A 60 -0.86 -23.03 8.08
C GLY A 60 -1.66 -23.54 6.87
N ASP A 61 -2.49 -24.57 7.10
CA ASP A 61 -3.40 -25.14 6.09
C ASP A 61 -4.86 -24.86 6.49
N MET A 62 -5.49 -23.91 5.79
CA MET A 62 -6.88 -23.52 6.06
C MET A 62 -7.89 -24.62 5.71
N ASN A 63 -7.58 -25.51 4.76
CA ASN A 63 -8.45 -26.65 4.45
C ASN A 63 -8.43 -27.69 5.60
N TYR A 64 -7.28 -27.82 6.26
CA TYR A 64 -7.20 -28.65 7.47
C TYR A 64 -7.99 -28.00 8.62
N ALA A 65 -7.86 -26.69 8.82
CA ALA A 65 -8.64 -25.95 9.81
C ALA A 65 -10.15 -26.12 9.59
N LEU A 66 -10.61 -26.05 8.35
CA LEU A 66 -12.03 -26.19 8.00
C LEU A 66 -12.56 -27.58 8.39
N ARG A 67 -11.81 -28.63 8.08
CA ARG A 67 -12.20 -30.00 8.46
C ARG A 67 -12.26 -30.20 9.98
N VAL A 68 -11.41 -29.53 10.73
CA VAL A 68 -11.45 -29.54 12.21
C VAL A 68 -12.64 -28.72 12.70
N PHE A 69 -12.85 -27.54 12.13
CA PHE A 69 -13.94 -26.62 12.48
C PHE A 69 -15.34 -27.24 12.26
N ASP A 70 -15.51 -27.94 11.14
CA ASP A 70 -16.80 -28.59 10.79
C ASP A 70 -17.19 -29.75 11.72
N ARG A 71 -16.27 -30.23 12.56
CA ARG A 71 -16.54 -31.24 13.58
C ARG A 71 -16.90 -30.69 14.95
N ILE A 72 -16.95 -29.35 15.08
CA ILE A 72 -17.30 -28.69 16.32
C ILE A 72 -18.79 -28.40 16.32
N ASP A 73 -19.49 -28.94 17.31
CA ASP A 73 -20.95 -28.79 17.42
C ASP A 73 -21.36 -27.32 17.69
N LYS A 74 -20.60 -26.61 18.54
CA LYS A 74 -20.86 -25.20 18.91
C LYS A 74 -19.55 -24.40 18.90
N PRO A 75 -19.12 -23.88 17.74
CA PRO A 75 -17.96 -23.00 17.66
C PRO A 75 -18.25 -21.68 18.36
N ASP A 76 -17.29 -21.15 19.14
CA ASP A 76 -17.37 -19.85 19.76
C ASP A 76 -17.00 -18.69 18.78
N ALA A 77 -17.21 -17.44 19.22
CA ALA A 77 -16.91 -16.27 18.41
C ALA A 77 -15.43 -16.20 17.98
N PHE A 78 -14.51 -16.64 18.85
CA PHE A 78 -13.09 -16.67 18.55
C PHE A 78 -12.76 -17.59 17.38
N MET A 79 -13.34 -18.79 17.36
CA MET A 79 -13.14 -19.77 16.29
C MET A 79 -13.71 -19.26 14.97
N TRP A 80 -14.94 -18.74 14.98
CA TRP A 80 -15.54 -18.12 13.79
C TRP A 80 -14.67 -17.00 13.24
N ASN A 81 -14.28 -16.04 14.09
CA ASN A 81 -13.45 -14.89 13.71
C ASN A 81 -12.07 -15.33 13.18
N THR A 82 -11.46 -16.36 13.80
CA THR A 82 -10.17 -16.88 13.37
C THR A 82 -10.27 -17.55 12.00
N MET A 83 -11.33 -18.30 11.73
CA MET A 83 -11.59 -18.92 10.43
C MET A 83 -11.84 -17.87 9.34
N ILE A 84 -12.70 -16.87 9.62
CA ILE A 84 -12.98 -15.76 8.70
C ILE A 84 -11.69 -15.02 8.37
N ARG A 85 -10.90 -14.64 9.39
CA ARG A 85 -9.62 -13.94 9.23
C ARG A 85 -8.61 -14.78 8.44
N GLY A 86 -8.55 -16.09 8.71
CA GLY A 86 -7.65 -17.03 8.04
C GLY A 86 -7.93 -17.13 6.54
N PHE A 87 -9.18 -17.41 6.16
CA PHE A 87 -9.57 -17.47 4.74
C PHE A 87 -9.43 -16.13 4.03
N GLY A 88 -9.62 -15.01 4.72
CA GLY A 88 -9.40 -13.67 4.15
C GLY A 88 -7.96 -13.41 3.69
N LYS A 89 -6.98 -14.18 4.20
CA LYS A 89 -5.57 -14.08 3.79
C LYS A 89 -5.17 -15.06 2.69
N THR A 90 -6.07 -15.98 2.32
CA THR A 90 -5.82 -16.98 1.27
C THR A 90 -6.30 -16.50 -0.09
N HIS A 91 -6.02 -17.28 -1.13
CA HIS A 91 -6.59 -17.07 -2.48
C HIS A 91 -8.11 -17.40 -2.56
N GLN A 92 -8.76 -17.72 -1.44
CA GLN A 92 -10.17 -18.09 -1.36
C GLN A 92 -10.96 -17.16 -0.42
N PRO A 93 -10.94 -15.84 -0.60
CA PRO A 93 -11.59 -14.88 0.30
C PRO A 93 -13.12 -15.05 0.35
N TYR A 94 -13.73 -15.63 -0.68
CA TYR A 94 -15.17 -15.93 -0.69
C TYR A 94 -15.59 -16.97 0.36
N MET A 95 -14.66 -17.85 0.78
CA MET A 95 -14.92 -18.78 1.89
C MET A 95 -15.11 -18.05 3.22
N ALA A 96 -14.43 -16.92 3.44
CA ALA A 96 -14.65 -16.11 4.62
C ALA A 96 -16.07 -15.49 4.65
N ILE A 97 -16.57 -15.05 3.50
CA ILE A 97 -17.95 -14.55 3.38
C ILE A 97 -18.98 -15.68 3.61
N HIS A 98 -18.70 -16.86 3.08
CA HIS A 98 -19.52 -18.04 3.32
C HIS A 98 -19.59 -18.39 4.81
N LEU A 99 -18.44 -18.40 5.51
CA LEU A 99 -18.38 -18.64 6.96
C LEU A 99 -19.13 -17.58 7.76
N TYR A 100 -19.01 -16.30 7.39
CA TYR A 100 -19.80 -15.25 8.01
C TYR A 100 -21.32 -15.48 7.87
N ARG A 101 -21.79 -15.83 6.66
CA ARG A 101 -23.20 -16.16 6.43
C ARG A 101 -23.65 -17.37 7.23
N ARG A 102 -22.79 -18.40 7.31
CA ARG A 102 -23.04 -19.60 8.12
C ARG A 102 -23.12 -19.26 9.61
N MET A 103 -22.24 -18.39 10.13
CA MET A 103 -22.28 -17.89 11.51
C MET A 103 -23.62 -17.19 11.80
N GLN A 104 -24.08 -16.33 10.90
CA GLN A 104 -25.39 -15.66 11.04
C GLN A 104 -26.57 -16.64 10.96
N GLY A 105 -26.50 -17.64 10.07
CA GLY A 105 -27.56 -18.63 9.89
C GLY A 105 -27.71 -19.59 11.07
N ASN A 106 -26.64 -19.91 11.79
CA ASN A 106 -26.69 -20.77 12.96
C ASN A 106 -27.34 -20.08 14.18
N GLY A 107 -27.23 -18.74 14.27
CA GLY A 107 -27.89 -17.94 15.33
C GLY A 107 -27.34 -18.10 16.74
N ASP A 108 -26.49 -19.10 17.00
CA ASP A 108 -25.97 -19.42 18.34
C ASP A 108 -24.96 -18.39 18.87
N VAL A 109 -24.21 -17.75 17.95
CA VAL A 109 -23.16 -16.79 18.29
C VAL A 109 -23.36 -15.53 17.45
N PRO A 110 -23.63 -14.37 18.07
CA PRO A 110 -23.78 -13.11 17.34
C PRO A 110 -22.44 -12.65 16.77
N ALA A 111 -22.47 -12.02 15.59
CA ALA A 111 -21.32 -11.34 15.02
C ALA A 111 -20.93 -10.14 15.89
N ASP A 112 -19.65 -10.02 16.21
CA ASP A 112 -19.08 -8.98 17.05
C ASP A 112 -18.29 -7.94 16.23
N THR A 113 -17.68 -6.98 16.90
CA THR A 113 -16.86 -5.91 16.28
C THR A 113 -15.69 -6.47 15.49
N PHE A 114 -15.08 -7.58 15.94
CA PHE A 114 -13.99 -8.25 15.23
C PHE A 114 -14.49 -8.95 13.97
N THR A 115 -15.65 -9.62 14.06
CA THR A 115 -16.30 -10.26 12.90
C THR A 115 -16.49 -9.24 11.78
N PHE A 116 -17.15 -8.10 12.10
CA PHE A 116 -17.42 -7.07 11.11
C PHE A 116 -16.13 -6.46 10.56
N SER A 117 -15.15 -6.17 11.41
CA SER A 117 -13.86 -5.61 10.96
C SER A 117 -13.12 -6.54 10.01
N PHE A 118 -13.13 -7.86 10.25
CA PHE A 118 -12.50 -8.82 9.35
C PHE A 118 -13.25 -8.94 8.03
N VAL A 119 -14.59 -9.06 8.06
CA VAL A 119 -15.42 -9.20 6.86
C VAL A 119 -15.32 -7.94 5.99
N LEU A 120 -15.35 -6.74 6.57
CA LEU A 120 -15.20 -5.47 5.85
C LEU A 120 -13.84 -5.36 5.15
N LYS A 121 -12.73 -5.77 5.83
CA LYS A 121 -11.40 -5.79 5.21
C LYS A 121 -11.31 -6.76 4.04
N ILE A 122 -11.98 -7.90 4.14
CA ILE A 122 -12.01 -8.90 3.06
C ILE A 122 -12.78 -8.36 1.86
N ILE A 123 -13.92 -7.74 2.10
CA ILE A 123 -14.76 -7.14 1.05
C ILE A 123 -14.02 -6.01 0.34
N ALA A 124 -13.26 -5.20 1.07
CA ALA A 124 -12.45 -4.12 0.49
C ALA A 124 -11.49 -4.62 -0.62
N GLY A 125 -11.03 -5.87 -0.53
CA GLY A 125 -10.17 -6.50 -1.54
C GLY A 125 -10.89 -7.22 -2.69
N LEU A 126 -12.24 -7.23 -2.70
CA LEU A 126 -13.02 -7.93 -3.71
C LEU A 126 -13.66 -6.98 -4.72
N GLU A 127 -13.59 -7.33 -6.00
CA GLU A 127 -14.29 -6.59 -7.05
C GLU A 127 -15.82 -6.70 -6.87
N CYS A 128 -16.56 -5.64 -7.21
CA CYS A 128 -18.02 -5.57 -7.15
C CYS A 128 -18.67 -5.74 -5.76
N SER A 129 -17.97 -5.39 -4.70
CA SER A 129 -18.38 -5.64 -3.31
C SER A 129 -19.26 -4.55 -2.66
N LEU A 130 -19.50 -3.41 -3.32
CA LEU A 130 -20.22 -2.26 -2.75
C LEU A 130 -21.62 -2.62 -2.20
N LYS A 131 -22.39 -3.41 -2.94
CA LYS A 131 -23.75 -3.81 -2.50
C LYS A 131 -23.71 -4.60 -1.18
N PHE A 132 -22.79 -5.53 -1.06
CA PHE A 132 -22.63 -6.32 0.15
C PHE A 132 -22.04 -5.48 1.29
N GLY A 133 -21.10 -4.59 1.00
CA GLY A 133 -20.59 -3.61 1.97
C GLY A 133 -21.70 -2.73 2.56
N LYS A 134 -22.61 -2.20 1.73
CA LYS A 134 -23.78 -1.44 2.19
C LYS A 134 -24.73 -2.28 3.06
N GLN A 135 -24.95 -3.55 2.72
CA GLN A 135 -25.75 -4.46 3.56
C GLN A 135 -25.12 -4.67 4.94
N LEU A 136 -23.79 -4.87 5.00
CA LEU A 136 -23.08 -4.98 6.28
C LEU A 136 -23.16 -3.69 7.08
N HIS A 137 -22.98 -2.53 6.45
CA HIS A 137 -23.12 -1.24 7.11
C HIS A 137 -24.50 -1.08 7.74
N CYS A 138 -25.57 -1.38 7.01
CA CYS A 138 -26.93 -1.39 7.57
C CYS A 138 -27.08 -2.36 8.76
N THR A 139 -26.41 -3.52 8.73
CA THR A 139 -26.44 -4.48 9.85
C THR A 139 -25.69 -3.93 11.05
N ILE A 140 -24.53 -3.32 10.85
CA ILE A 140 -23.70 -2.67 11.89
C ILE A 140 -24.51 -1.56 12.59
N LEU A 141 -25.20 -0.70 11.81
CA LEU A 141 -26.09 0.34 12.34
C LEU A 141 -27.22 -0.23 13.20
N LYS A 142 -27.90 -1.29 12.72
CA LYS A 142 -28.97 -1.96 13.46
C LYS A 142 -28.50 -2.56 14.79
N LEU A 143 -27.24 -2.97 14.87
CA LEU A 143 -26.63 -3.54 16.07
C LEU A 143 -26.01 -2.47 16.98
N GLY A 144 -25.98 -1.20 16.57
CA GLY A 144 -25.36 -0.09 17.32
C GLY A 144 -23.84 -0.19 17.44
N LEU A 145 -23.18 -0.85 16.47
CA LEU A 145 -21.74 -1.06 16.47
C LEU A 145 -20.96 -0.02 15.64
N ASP A 146 -21.67 0.93 15.03
CA ASP A 146 -21.11 1.99 14.18
C ASP A 146 -20.23 2.98 14.94
N SER A 147 -20.50 3.19 16.23
CA SER A 147 -19.69 4.05 17.10
C SER A 147 -18.33 3.42 17.49
N HIS A 148 -18.15 2.13 17.25
CA HIS A 148 -16.93 1.42 17.60
C HIS A 148 -15.78 1.80 16.64
N THR A 149 -14.67 2.34 17.16
CA THR A 149 -13.54 2.86 16.37
C THR A 149 -13.03 1.84 15.34
N TYR A 150 -12.82 0.58 15.74
CA TYR A 150 -12.35 -0.46 14.82
C TYR A 150 -13.32 -0.76 13.66
N VAL A 151 -14.62 -0.76 13.95
CA VAL A 151 -15.65 -1.01 12.94
C VAL A 151 -15.76 0.17 12.00
N ARG A 152 -15.77 1.40 12.54
CA ARG A 152 -15.83 2.62 11.76
C ARG A 152 -14.63 2.78 10.82
N ASN A 153 -13.41 2.58 11.33
CA ASN A 153 -12.20 2.61 10.50
C ASN A 153 -12.23 1.53 9.40
N SER A 154 -12.78 0.34 9.70
CA SER A 154 -12.94 -0.73 8.70
C SER A 154 -14.02 -0.39 7.66
N LEU A 155 -15.09 0.30 8.04
CA LEU A 155 -16.11 0.82 7.10
C LEU A 155 -15.51 1.89 6.19
N MET A 156 -14.81 2.88 6.74
CA MET A 156 -14.12 3.91 5.94
C MET A 156 -13.17 3.28 4.92
N HIS A 157 -12.31 2.37 5.37
CA HIS A 157 -11.38 1.66 4.48
C HIS A 157 -12.13 0.88 3.39
N MET A 158 -13.19 0.15 3.73
CA MET A 158 -14.01 -0.59 2.76
C MET A 158 -14.61 0.35 1.71
N TYR A 159 -15.22 1.48 2.13
CA TYR A 159 -15.79 2.44 1.18
C TYR A 159 -14.74 3.12 0.31
N GLY A 160 -13.57 3.45 0.87
CA GLY A 160 -12.44 3.98 0.10
C GLY A 160 -11.95 3.01 -0.97
N MET A 161 -11.80 1.72 -0.63
CA MET A 161 -11.35 0.69 -1.58
C MET A 161 -12.34 0.43 -2.71
N VAL A 162 -13.65 0.49 -2.44
CA VAL A 162 -14.69 0.38 -3.48
C VAL A 162 -14.99 1.70 -4.20
N LYS A 163 -14.17 2.74 -3.96
CA LYS A 163 -14.23 4.08 -4.58
C LYS A 163 -15.50 4.90 -4.25
N ASP A 164 -16.21 4.55 -3.18
CA ASP A 164 -17.30 5.37 -2.61
C ASP A 164 -16.71 6.34 -1.57
N ILE A 165 -15.86 7.27 -2.08
CA ILE A 165 -15.08 8.17 -1.21
C ILE A 165 -15.94 9.15 -0.43
N GLU A 166 -17.11 9.51 -0.97
CA GLU A 166 -18.06 10.43 -0.31
C GLU A 166 -18.59 9.82 0.98
N THR A 167 -19.01 8.55 0.93
CA THR A 167 -19.46 7.82 2.12
C THR A 167 -18.31 7.64 3.13
N ALA A 168 -17.09 7.33 2.66
CA ALA A 168 -15.92 7.22 3.55
C ALA A 168 -15.61 8.54 4.25
N HIS A 169 -15.68 9.66 3.53
CA HIS A 169 -15.45 11.01 4.07
C HIS A 169 -16.52 11.40 5.09
N HIS A 170 -17.80 11.12 4.81
CA HIS A 170 -18.91 11.38 5.73
C HIS A 170 -18.70 10.63 7.06
N LEU A 171 -18.37 9.34 7.01
CA LEU A 171 -18.07 8.54 8.20
C LEU A 171 -16.90 9.11 9.03
N PHE A 172 -15.92 9.73 8.37
CA PHE A 172 -14.80 10.38 9.03
C PHE A 172 -15.23 11.66 9.75
N GLU A 173 -16.03 12.53 9.11
CA GLU A 173 -16.48 13.79 9.69
C GLU A 173 -17.41 13.60 10.90
N GLU A 174 -18.03 12.41 11.06
CA GLU A 174 -18.80 12.04 12.24
C GLU A 174 -17.95 11.68 13.46
N ILE A 175 -16.62 11.63 13.34
CA ILE A 175 -15.72 11.30 14.46
C ILE A 175 -15.31 12.58 15.19
N PRO A 176 -15.76 12.81 16.44
CA PRO A 176 -15.50 14.08 17.15
C PRO A 176 -14.01 14.31 17.43
N ASN A 177 -13.27 13.25 17.75
CA ASN A 177 -11.83 13.27 18.03
C ASN A 177 -11.18 12.12 17.26
N ALA A 178 -10.86 12.36 16.00
CA ALA A 178 -10.24 11.35 15.16
C ALA A 178 -8.83 10.99 15.69
N ASP A 179 -8.61 9.70 15.92
CA ASP A 179 -7.30 9.16 16.29
C ASP A 179 -6.39 9.01 15.05
N LEU A 180 -5.13 8.69 15.29
CA LEU A 180 -4.14 8.47 14.23
C LEU A 180 -4.61 7.46 13.17
N VAL A 181 -5.31 6.39 13.60
CA VAL A 181 -5.78 5.34 12.69
C VAL A 181 -6.89 5.84 11.78
N ALA A 182 -7.81 6.66 12.31
CA ALA A 182 -8.88 7.28 11.53
C ALA A 182 -8.30 8.26 10.48
N TRP A 183 -7.36 9.12 10.87
CA TRP A 183 -6.65 10.00 9.94
C TRP A 183 -5.93 9.24 8.85
N ASN A 184 -5.14 8.22 9.21
CA ASN A 184 -4.44 7.38 8.24
C ASN A 184 -5.42 6.70 7.26
N SER A 185 -6.54 6.20 7.78
CA SER A 185 -7.54 5.52 6.95
C SER A 185 -8.16 6.45 5.91
N ILE A 186 -8.55 7.67 6.31
CA ILE A 186 -9.20 8.59 5.36
C ILE A 186 -8.19 9.19 4.35
N ILE A 187 -6.97 9.50 4.77
CA ILE A 187 -5.91 9.98 3.87
C ILE A 187 -5.60 8.90 2.82
N ASP A 188 -5.43 7.64 3.25
CA ASP A 188 -5.17 6.51 2.35
C ASP A 188 -6.33 6.28 1.37
N CYS A 189 -7.58 6.36 1.82
CA CYS A 189 -8.75 6.29 0.95
C CYS A 189 -8.72 7.33 -0.18
N HIS A 190 -8.39 8.59 0.15
CA HIS A 190 -8.28 9.65 -0.86
C HIS A 190 -7.12 9.40 -1.82
N VAL A 191 -5.96 8.92 -1.35
CA VAL A 191 -4.82 8.55 -2.19
C VAL A 191 -5.17 7.39 -3.12
N HIS A 192 -5.86 6.36 -2.59
CA HIS A 192 -6.32 5.22 -3.40
C HIS A 192 -7.31 5.65 -4.51
N CYS A 193 -8.20 6.58 -4.19
CA CYS A 193 -9.13 7.18 -5.16
C CYS A 193 -8.47 8.25 -6.07
N ARG A 194 -7.16 8.46 -6.00
CA ARG A 194 -6.40 9.47 -6.73
C ARG A 194 -6.82 10.92 -6.44
N ASN A 195 -7.49 11.16 -5.32
CA ASN A 195 -7.86 12.49 -4.84
C ASN A 195 -6.71 13.10 -4.00
N TYR A 196 -5.52 13.17 -4.60
CA TYR A 196 -4.28 13.52 -3.89
C TYR A 196 -4.33 14.90 -3.23
N LYS A 197 -4.96 15.90 -3.85
CA LYS A 197 -5.11 17.25 -3.27
C LYS A 197 -5.88 17.20 -1.94
N GLN A 198 -6.98 16.44 -1.91
CA GLN A 198 -7.77 16.28 -0.70
C GLN A 198 -7.01 15.48 0.37
N ALA A 199 -6.22 14.48 -0.03
CA ALA A 199 -5.34 13.77 0.90
C ALA A 199 -4.34 14.71 1.59
N LEU A 200 -3.68 15.61 0.83
CA LEU A 200 -2.76 16.62 1.40
C LEU A 200 -3.49 17.65 2.28
N HIS A 201 -4.71 18.04 1.93
CA HIS A 201 -5.54 18.90 2.78
C HIS A 201 -5.88 18.20 4.10
N LEU A 202 -6.28 16.92 4.08
CA LEU A 202 -6.58 16.14 5.29
C LEU A 202 -5.32 15.96 6.16
N PHE A 203 -4.15 15.72 5.57
CA PHE A 203 -2.91 15.68 6.32
C PHE A 203 -2.62 17.00 7.06
N ARG A 204 -2.89 18.14 6.44
CA ARG A 204 -2.77 19.45 7.09
C ARG A 204 -3.76 19.60 8.25
N ARG A 205 -5.04 19.23 8.05
CA ARG A 205 -6.05 19.20 9.12
C ARG A 205 -5.63 18.33 10.29
N MET A 206 -5.04 17.16 10.01
CA MET A 206 -4.49 16.26 11.01
C MET A 206 -3.42 16.95 11.87
N LEU A 207 -2.46 17.64 11.24
CA LEU A 207 -1.43 18.40 11.95
C LEU A 207 -2.04 19.52 12.82
N GLN A 208 -3.02 20.26 12.29
CA GLN A 208 -3.74 21.31 13.00
C GLN A 208 -4.52 20.77 14.21
N SER A 209 -5.03 19.52 14.13
CA SER A 209 -5.69 18.87 15.28
C SER A 209 -4.71 18.36 16.36
N GLY A 210 -3.40 18.54 16.17
CA GLY A 210 -2.37 18.13 17.12
C GLY A 210 -1.99 16.65 17.07
N VAL A 211 -2.59 15.87 16.15
CA VAL A 211 -2.26 14.45 15.97
C VAL A 211 -0.94 14.31 15.23
N GLN A 212 0.03 13.63 15.85
CA GLN A 212 1.35 13.44 15.25
C GLN A 212 1.31 12.33 14.20
N PRO A 213 1.89 12.56 13.00
CA PRO A 213 1.98 11.55 11.95
C PRO A 213 2.96 10.44 12.33
N ASP A 214 2.67 9.21 11.90
CA ASP A 214 3.58 8.07 11.96
C ASP A 214 4.20 7.77 10.59
N ASP A 215 5.03 6.73 10.51
CA ASP A 215 5.66 6.28 9.25
C ASP A 215 4.63 5.98 8.15
N ALA A 216 3.47 5.45 8.52
CA ALA A 216 2.41 5.13 7.57
C ALA A 216 1.78 6.41 7.00
N THR A 217 1.45 7.37 7.88
CA THR A 217 0.94 8.69 7.46
C THR A 217 1.91 9.38 6.50
N LEU A 218 3.19 9.43 6.88
CA LEU A 218 4.23 10.08 6.07
C LEU A 218 4.40 9.38 4.72
N GLY A 219 4.41 8.04 4.70
CA GLY A 219 4.53 7.25 3.47
C GLY A 219 3.40 7.55 2.48
N VAL A 220 2.16 7.53 2.95
CA VAL A 220 0.97 7.81 2.11
C VAL A 220 0.97 9.27 1.63
N THR A 221 1.30 10.22 2.51
CA THR A 221 1.33 11.65 2.17
C THR A 221 2.44 11.97 1.15
N LEU A 222 3.65 11.42 1.33
CA LEU A 222 4.76 11.57 0.38
C LEU A 222 4.43 10.94 -0.98
N SER A 223 3.74 9.78 -0.99
CA SER A 223 3.25 9.18 -2.22
C SER A 223 2.26 10.10 -2.96
N ALA A 224 1.36 10.77 -2.22
CA ALA A 224 0.46 11.77 -2.81
C ALA A 224 1.23 12.97 -3.38
N CYS A 225 2.28 13.45 -2.69
CA CYS A 225 3.14 14.52 -3.19
C CYS A 225 3.81 14.13 -4.52
N GLY A 226 4.40 12.93 -4.58
CA GLY A 226 5.02 12.42 -5.80
C GLY A 226 4.03 12.27 -6.96
N ALA A 227 2.79 11.84 -6.67
CA ALA A 227 1.77 11.63 -7.70
C ALA A 227 1.29 12.91 -8.39
N ILE A 228 1.33 14.07 -7.70
CA ILE A 228 0.91 15.36 -8.26
C ILE A 228 2.07 16.36 -8.48
N GLY A 229 3.31 15.93 -8.25
CA GLY A 229 4.48 16.81 -8.37
C GLY A 229 4.57 17.91 -7.32
N ALA A 230 4.01 17.71 -6.11
CA ALA A 230 4.01 18.69 -5.03
C ALA A 230 5.36 18.72 -4.28
N LEU A 231 6.45 19.06 -4.99
CA LEU A 231 7.82 19.01 -4.50
C LEU A 231 8.04 19.87 -3.24
N ASP A 232 7.55 21.11 -3.24
CA ASP A 232 7.74 22.02 -2.11
C ASP A 232 7.04 21.53 -0.84
N PHE A 233 5.87 20.90 -0.99
CA PHE A 233 5.19 20.28 0.15
C PHE A 233 5.99 19.09 0.69
N GLY A 234 6.52 18.25 -0.19
CA GLY A 234 7.39 17.14 0.17
C GLY A 234 8.68 17.59 0.87
N ARG A 235 9.34 18.65 0.39
CA ARG A 235 10.52 19.25 1.02
C ARG A 235 10.22 19.75 2.44
N ARG A 236 9.05 20.35 2.67
CA ARG A 236 8.63 20.79 4.01
C ARG A 236 8.39 19.63 4.96
N ILE A 237 7.72 18.57 4.50
CA ILE A 237 7.59 17.36 5.30
C ILE A 237 8.98 16.83 5.67
N HIS A 238 9.90 16.76 4.70
CA HIS A 238 11.26 16.28 4.95
C HIS A 238 12.00 17.13 5.98
N SER A 239 12.02 18.45 5.80
CA SER A 239 12.77 19.35 6.69
C SER A 239 12.14 19.47 8.09
N SER A 240 10.82 19.63 8.17
CA SER A 240 10.15 19.94 9.43
C SER A 240 9.84 18.72 10.28
N LEU A 241 9.27 17.67 9.68
CA LEU A 241 8.80 16.51 10.43
C LEU A 241 9.88 15.45 10.64
N ILE A 242 10.68 15.20 9.59
CA ILE A 242 11.64 14.08 9.61
C ILE A 242 12.92 14.47 10.30
N GLN A 243 13.45 15.67 10.03
CA GLN A 243 14.69 16.14 10.67
C GLN A 243 14.51 16.47 12.15
N GLN A 244 13.34 16.97 12.56
CA GLN A 244 13.05 17.28 13.96
C GLN A 244 12.72 16.04 14.81
N HIS A 245 12.14 15.00 14.21
CA HIS A 245 11.84 13.72 14.83
C HIS A 245 12.88 12.67 14.40
N ALA A 246 14.02 12.62 15.09
CA ALA A 246 15.14 11.74 14.76
C ALA A 246 14.75 10.27 14.49
N LYS A 247 13.76 9.74 15.23
CA LYS A 247 13.25 8.37 15.01
C LYS A 247 12.58 8.17 13.65
N LEU A 248 11.80 9.16 13.18
CA LEU A 248 11.13 9.09 11.87
C LEU A 248 12.14 9.30 10.74
N GLY A 249 13.14 10.15 10.92
CA GLY A 249 14.24 10.35 9.96
C GLY A 249 15.16 9.15 9.80
N GLU A 250 15.23 8.24 10.78
CA GLU A 250 15.99 6.99 10.71
C GLU A 250 15.18 5.81 10.13
N SER A 251 13.86 5.99 9.92
CA SER A 251 13.01 4.96 9.34
C SER A 251 13.36 4.70 7.88
N THR A 252 13.75 3.46 7.57
CA THR A 252 14.01 3.02 6.19
C THR A 252 12.76 3.15 5.31
N SER A 253 11.56 2.93 5.87
CA SER A 253 10.30 3.06 5.15
C SER A 253 10.05 4.50 4.71
N VAL A 254 10.20 5.46 5.61
CA VAL A 254 10.00 6.88 5.32
C VAL A 254 11.07 7.39 4.35
N SER A 255 12.34 6.99 4.53
CA SER A 255 13.43 7.32 3.60
C SER A 255 13.14 6.80 2.18
N ASN A 256 12.63 5.58 2.04
CA ASN A 256 12.22 5.04 0.74
C ASN A 256 11.07 5.86 0.12
N SER A 257 10.09 6.29 0.91
CA SER A 257 9.00 7.15 0.44
C SER A 257 9.47 8.55 0.02
N LEU A 258 10.48 9.09 0.70
CA LEU A 258 11.14 10.35 0.31
C LEU A 258 11.87 10.21 -1.02
N ILE A 259 12.65 9.14 -1.20
CA ILE A 259 13.37 8.88 -2.46
C ILE A 259 12.36 8.77 -3.61
N ASP A 260 11.27 8.01 -3.43
CA ASP A 260 10.21 7.86 -4.44
C ASP A 260 9.53 9.20 -4.77
N MET A 261 9.21 9.99 -3.73
CA MET A 261 8.61 11.32 -3.90
C MET A 261 9.54 12.26 -4.66
N TYR A 262 10.80 12.37 -4.26
CA TYR A 262 11.76 13.23 -4.92
C TYR A 262 12.00 12.80 -6.38
N ALA A 263 12.18 11.50 -6.62
CA ALA A 263 12.32 10.96 -7.96
C ALA A 263 11.09 11.29 -8.83
N LYS A 264 9.87 11.03 -8.36
CA LYS A 264 8.64 11.34 -9.10
C LYS A 264 8.45 12.83 -9.37
N CYS A 265 8.95 13.69 -8.50
CA CYS A 265 8.94 15.16 -8.69
C CYS A 265 10.08 15.68 -9.58
N GLY A 266 10.97 14.82 -10.09
CA GLY A 266 12.11 15.22 -10.92
C GLY A 266 13.34 15.71 -10.14
N ALA A 267 13.31 15.66 -8.81
CA ALA A 267 14.37 16.09 -7.92
C ALA A 267 15.32 14.92 -7.61
N VAL A 268 15.98 14.40 -8.65
CA VAL A 268 16.76 13.14 -8.57
C VAL A 268 18.00 13.29 -7.68
N GLU A 269 18.61 14.46 -7.64
CA GLU A 269 19.76 14.73 -6.79
C GLU A 269 19.41 14.66 -5.30
N GLU A 270 18.27 15.25 -4.91
CA GLU A 270 17.75 15.15 -3.53
C GLU A 270 17.38 13.71 -3.18
N ALA A 271 16.81 12.95 -4.12
CA ALA A 271 16.56 11.51 -3.93
C ALA A 271 17.87 10.75 -3.65
N TYR A 272 18.91 11.01 -4.42
CA TYR A 272 20.22 10.39 -4.24
C TYR A 272 20.87 10.83 -2.93
N HIS A 273 20.71 12.09 -2.52
CA HIS A 273 21.22 12.58 -1.23
C HIS A 273 20.57 11.84 -0.06
N VAL A 274 19.22 11.67 -0.08
CA VAL A 274 18.52 10.87 0.94
C VAL A 274 19.03 9.42 0.91
N PHE A 275 19.12 8.80 -0.27
CA PHE A 275 19.60 7.42 -0.42
C PHE A 275 21.01 7.24 0.13
N SER A 276 21.93 8.14 -0.20
CA SER A 276 23.33 8.04 0.26
C SER A 276 23.45 8.20 1.78
N GLY A 277 22.64 9.05 2.39
CA GLY A 277 22.59 9.29 3.83
C GLY A 277 21.99 8.17 4.68
N MET A 278 21.28 7.20 4.07
CA MET A 278 20.69 6.08 4.80
C MET A 278 21.74 5.16 5.44
N LYS A 279 21.64 4.92 6.75
CA LYS A 279 22.50 4.01 7.51
C LYS A 279 22.28 2.54 7.14
N GLY A 280 21.00 2.15 6.93
CA GLY A 280 20.59 0.81 6.52
C GLY A 280 19.76 0.88 5.24
N LYS A 281 20.21 0.21 4.18
CA LYS A 281 19.51 0.11 2.90
C LYS A 281 18.98 -1.30 2.73
N ASN A 282 17.70 -1.43 2.45
CA ASN A 282 17.10 -2.72 2.09
C ASN A 282 16.89 -2.79 0.56
N VAL A 283 16.45 -3.94 0.05
CA VAL A 283 16.21 -4.13 -1.39
C VAL A 283 15.27 -3.07 -1.97
N ILE A 284 14.28 -2.59 -1.18
CA ILE A 284 13.35 -1.54 -1.61
C ILE A 284 14.09 -0.21 -1.83
N SER A 285 15.02 0.16 -0.93
CA SER A 285 15.82 1.38 -1.07
C SER A 285 16.60 1.41 -2.37
N TRP A 286 17.26 0.29 -2.71
CA TRP A 286 17.97 0.14 -3.96
C TRP A 286 17.03 0.23 -5.16
N ASN A 287 15.90 -0.49 -5.12
CA ASN A 287 14.94 -0.52 -6.21
C ASN A 287 14.35 0.86 -6.52
N VAL A 288 13.96 1.60 -5.48
CA VAL A 288 13.35 2.94 -5.66
C VAL A 288 14.36 3.91 -6.26
N MET A 289 15.64 3.86 -5.83
CA MET A 289 16.67 4.75 -6.37
C MET A 289 17.05 4.38 -7.82
N ILE A 290 17.24 3.08 -8.12
CA ILE A 290 17.54 2.59 -9.48
C ILE A 290 16.39 2.98 -10.43
N LEU A 291 15.14 2.75 -10.02
CA LEU A 291 13.98 3.08 -10.82
C LEU A 291 13.82 4.59 -11.01
N GLY A 292 14.10 5.37 -9.96
CA GLY A 292 14.11 6.83 -10.00
C GLY A 292 15.11 7.36 -11.04
N LEU A 293 16.36 6.91 -11.01
CA LEU A 293 17.39 7.25 -12.00
C LEU A 293 16.96 6.85 -13.42
N ALA A 294 16.47 5.61 -13.58
CA ALA A 294 16.02 5.11 -14.87
C ALA A 294 14.91 5.98 -15.48
N SER A 295 13.91 6.38 -14.68
CA SER A 295 12.78 7.19 -15.15
C SER A 295 13.16 8.58 -15.64
N HIS A 296 14.32 9.09 -15.23
CA HIS A 296 14.84 10.41 -15.63
C HIS A 296 15.96 10.35 -16.67
N GLY A 297 16.15 9.17 -17.30
CA GLY A 297 17.14 9.01 -18.36
C GLY A 297 18.59 8.80 -17.88
N ASN A 298 18.82 8.74 -16.55
CA ASN A 298 20.12 8.51 -15.93
C ASN A 298 20.46 7.01 -15.95
N GLY A 299 20.43 6.39 -17.14
CA GLY A 299 20.57 4.94 -17.31
C GLY A 299 21.93 4.40 -16.83
N GLU A 300 23.04 5.07 -17.17
CA GLU A 300 24.39 4.68 -16.76
C GLU A 300 24.58 4.73 -15.23
N GLU A 301 24.02 5.77 -14.60
CA GLU A 301 24.06 5.90 -13.13
C GLU A 301 23.25 4.80 -12.45
N ALA A 302 22.07 4.47 -13.01
CA ALA A 302 21.24 3.37 -12.52
C ALA A 302 21.97 2.02 -12.61
N LEU A 303 22.66 1.73 -13.73
CA LEU A 303 23.49 0.53 -13.89
C LEU A 303 24.69 0.51 -12.94
N THR A 304 25.34 1.65 -12.74
CA THR A 304 26.42 1.79 -11.76
C THR A 304 25.93 1.51 -10.35
N LEU A 305 24.72 1.99 -10.01
CA LEU A 305 24.11 1.73 -8.71
C LEU A 305 23.74 0.25 -8.52
N PHE A 306 23.22 -0.39 -9.57
CA PHE A 306 22.98 -1.83 -9.58
C PHE A 306 24.28 -2.63 -9.38
N ALA A 307 25.36 -2.28 -10.08
CA ALA A 307 26.67 -2.90 -9.88
C ALA A 307 27.17 -2.75 -8.42
N LYS A 308 26.99 -1.58 -7.81
CA LYS A 308 27.30 -1.37 -6.38
C LYS A 308 26.47 -2.27 -5.46
N MET A 309 25.17 -2.43 -5.75
CA MET A 309 24.30 -3.35 -5.00
C MET A 309 24.82 -4.78 -5.04
N LEU A 310 25.24 -5.25 -6.23
CA LEU A 310 25.81 -6.60 -6.40
C LEU A 310 27.14 -6.76 -5.66
N GLN A 311 28.03 -5.76 -5.72
CA GLN A 311 29.35 -5.78 -5.05
C GLN A 311 29.21 -5.81 -3.53
N GLN A 312 28.28 -5.08 -2.96
CA GLN A 312 28.07 -5.05 -1.52
C GLN A 312 27.49 -6.36 -0.98
N ASN A 313 26.79 -7.12 -1.81
CA ASN A 313 26.21 -8.44 -1.49
C ASN A 313 25.40 -8.48 -0.17
N VAL A 314 24.87 -7.33 0.27
CA VAL A 314 24.06 -7.20 1.50
C VAL A 314 22.62 -7.56 1.22
N GLU A 315 22.11 -7.14 0.04
CA GLU A 315 20.73 -7.36 -0.39
C GLU A 315 20.70 -8.11 -1.73
N ARG A 316 19.87 -9.14 -1.80
CA ARG A 316 19.70 -9.92 -3.03
C ARG A 316 18.74 -9.20 -3.97
N PRO A 317 19.12 -8.93 -5.25
CA PRO A 317 18.21 -8.40 -6.25
C PRO A 317 16.94 -9.24 -6.40
N ASN A 318 15.81 -8.57 -6.62
CA ASN A 318 14.51 -9.19 -6.88
C ASN A 318 13.97 -8.78 -8.26
N ASP A 319 12.75 -9.21 -8.60
CA ASP A 319 12.08 -8.88 -9.85
C ASP A 319 11.95 -7.35 -10.08
N VAL A 320 11.67 -6.57 -9.03
CA VAL A 320 11.59 -5.10 -9.11
C VAL A 320 12.96 -4.47 -9.40
N THR A 321 14.05 -5.02 -8.85
CA THR A 321 15.41 -4.57 -9.16
C THR A 321 15.69 -4.70 -10.67
N PHE A 322 15.42 -5.87 -11.23
CA PHE A 322 15.63 -6.11 -12.65
C PHE A 322 14.70 -5.28 -13.53
N LEU A 323 13.48 -5.00 -13.09
CA LEU A 323 12.59 -4.08 -13.79
C LEU A 323 13.20 -2.67 -13.88
N GLY A 324 13.77 -2.17 -12.78
CA GLY A 324 14.48 -0.88 -12.77
C GLY A 324 15.68 -0.85 -13.71
N VAL A 325 16.49 -1.92 -13.70
CA VAL A 325 17.68 -2.06 -14.57
C VAL A 325 17.28 -2.14 -16.05
N LEU A 326 16.26 -2.92 -16.40
CA LEU A 326 15.76 -3.01 -17.78
C LEU A 326 15.11 -1.70 -18.26
N SER A 327 14.45 -0.98 -17.37
CA SER A 327 13.96 0.38 -17.65
C SER A 327 15.13 1.34 -17.93
N ALA A 328 16.19 1.28 -17.14
CA ALA A 328 17.43 2.05 -17.38
C ALA A 328 18.05 1.74 -18.75
N CYS A 329 18.13 0.45 -19.10
CA CYS A 329 18.60 0.03 -20.42
C CYS A 329 17.70 0.58 -21.54
N SER A 330 16.36 0.57 -21.36
CA SER A 330 15.44 1.10 -22.36
C SER A 330 15.64 2.58 -22.61
N HIS A 331 15.77 3.38 -21.57
CA HIS A 331 16.00 4.82 -21.71
C HIS A 331 17.42 5.16 -22.19
N GLY A 332 18.42 4.31 -21.88
CA GLY A 332 19.80 4.46 -22.31
C GLY A 332 20.11 3.87 -23.70
N GLY A 333 19.18 3.14 -24.32
CA GLY A 333 19.42 2.46 -25.61
C GLY A 333 20.37 1.26 -25.52
N LEU A 334 20.55 0.66 -24.33
CA LEU A 334 21.58 -0.34 -24.03
C LEU A 334 21.04 -1.76 -24.29
N VAL A 335 20.99 -2.15 -25.58
CA VAL A 335 20.39 -3.43 -26.01
C VAL A 335 21.17 -4.65 -25.46
N ASP A 336 22.50 -4.63 -25.53
CA ASP A 336 23.31 -5.76 -25.09
C ASP A 336 23.28 -5.96 -23.57
N GLU A 337 23.26 -4.87 -22.80
CA GLU A 337 23.10 -4.89 -21.36
C GLU A 337 21.74 -5.49 -20.95
N SER A 338 20.69 -5.11 -21.67
CA SER A 338 19.35 -5.65 -21.45
C SER A 338 19.30 -7.17 -21.65
N ARG A 339 19.93 -7.71 -22.69
CA ARG A 339 20.01 -9.16 -22.93
C ARG A 339 20.76 -9.86 -21.79
N ARG A 340 21.92 -9.30 -21.38
CA ARG A 340 22.69 -9.82 -20.24
C ARG A 340 21.88 -9.81 -18.95
N CYS A 341 21.10 -8.75 -18.70
CA CYS A 341 20.25 -8.66 -17.51
C CYS A 341 19.18 -9.73 -17.46
N ILE A 342 18.51 -10.03 -18.58
CA ILE A 342 17.53 -11.12 -18.67
C ILE A 342 18.17 -12.48 -18.39
N ASP A 343 19.38 -12.73 -18.95
CA ASP A 343 20.11 -13.98 -18.72
C ASP A 343 20.53 -14.14 -17.26
N ILE A 344 21.10 -13.10 -16.66
CA ILE A 344 21.50 -13.07 -15.25
C ILE A 344 20.27 -13.30 -14.33
N MET A 345 19.15 -12.62 -14.61
CA MET A 345 17.92 -12.73 -13.86
C MET A 345 17.43 -14.20 -13.77
N GLY A 346 17.45 -14.92 -14.90
CA GLY A 346 17.05 -16.32 -14.95
C GLY A 346 18.09 -17.26 -14.36
N ARG A 347 19.34 -17.16 -14.81
CA ARG A 347 20.41 -18.10 -14.49
C ARG A 347 20.94 -17.98 -13.06
N ASP A 348 21.23 -16.75 -12.62
CA ASP A 348 21.95 -16.51 -11.36
C ASP A 348 21.00 -16.26 -10.18
N TYR A 349 19.81 -15.70 -10.46
CA TYR A 349 18.82 -15.37 -9.43
C TYR A 349 17.59 -16.26 -9.43
N ASN A 350 17.41 -17.11 -10.46
CA ASN A 350 16.23 -17.98 -10.64
C ASN A 350 14.90 -17.19 -10.61
N ILE A 351 14.91 -15.98 -11.20
CA ILE A 351 13.74 -15.12 -11.32
C ILE A 351 13.22 -15.23 -12.74
N GLN A 352 11.95 -15.63 -12.89
CA GLN A 352 11.33 -15.72 -14.21
C GLN A 352 10.89 -14.31 -14.67
N PRO A 353 11.26 -13.89 -15.90
CA PRO A 353 10.82 -12.61 -16.44
C PRO A 353 9.30 -12.51 -16.52
N THR A 354 8.75 -11.42 -16.03
CA THR A 354 7.31 -11.11 -16.11
C THR A 354 7.00 -10.29 -17.36
N ILE A 355 5.71 -10.10 -17.64
CA ILE A 355 5.25 -9.24 -18.75
C ILE A 355 5.81 -7.81 -18.70
N LYS A 356 6.08 -7.28 -17.49
CA LYS A 356 6.68 -5.95 -17.33
C LYS A 356 8.13 -5.91 -17.82
N HIS A 357 8.92 -6.95 -17.52
CA HIS A 357 10.30 -7.08 -17.98
C HIS A 357 10.36 -7.16 -19.50
N TYR A 358 9.53 -8.01 -20.11
CA TYR A 358 9.42 -8.08 -21.57
C TYR A 358 8.97 -6.75 -22.17
N GLY A 359 8.05 -6.03 -21.52
CA GLY A 359 7.62 -4.69 -21.95
C GLY A 359 8.78 -3.69 -22.03
N CYS A 360 9.69 -3.67 -21.06
CA CYS A 360 10.89 -2.81 -21.12
C CYS A 360 11.83 -3.19 -22.27
N VAL A 361 12.00 -4.50 -22.55
CA VAL A 361 12.84 -4.95 -23.66
C VAL A 361 12.21 -4.62 -25.01
N VAL A 362 10.89 -4.78 -25.15
CA VAL A 362 10.14 -4.40 -26.37
C VAL A 362 10.23 -2.88 -26.60
N ASP A 363 10.10 -2.05 -25.57
CA ASP A 363 10.29 -0.59 -25.66
C ASP A 363 11.71 -0.25 -26.11
N LEU A 364 12.73 -0.90 -25.52
CA LEU A 364 14.13 -0.73 -25.89
C LEU A 364 14.39 -1.06 -27.36
N LEU A 365 13.97 -2.26 -27.79
CA LEU A 365 14.15 -2.71 -29.18
C LEU A 365 13.42 -1.78 -30.16
N GLY A 366 12.21 -1.35 -29.81
CA GLY A 366 11.44 -0.41 -30.57
C GLY A 366 12.12 0.96 -30.74
N ARG A 367 12.69 1.51 -29.68
CA ARG A 367 13.47 2.76 -29.71
C ARG A 367 14.76 2.62 -30.49
N ALA A 368 15.39 1.45 -30.44
CA ALA A 368 16.61 1.13 -31.19
C ALA A 368 16.34 0.86 -32.69
N GLY A 369 15.08 0.89 -33.14
CA GLY A 369 14.70 0.59 -34.55
C GLY A 369 14.62 -0.90 -34.85
N LEU A 370 14.82 -1.78 -33.86
CA LEU A 370 14.80 -3.24 -34.03
C LEU A 370 13.38 -3.81 -33.85
N VAL A 371 12.42 -3.27 -34.61
CA VAL A 371 10.99 -3.58 -34.45
C VAL A 371 10.62 -5.02 -34.79
N GLU A 372 11.32 -5.64 -35.73
CA GLU A 372 11.13 -7.06 -36.07
C GLU A 372 11.63 -7.98 -34.95
N ASP A 373 12.79 -7.65 -34.31
CA ASP A 373 13.28 -8.38 -33.16
C ASP A 373 12.29 -8.27 -31.98
N ALA A 374 11.71 -7.09 -31.78
CA ALA A 374 10.69 -6.87 -30.76
C ALA A 374 9.42 -7.71 -31.01
N TYR A 375 8.96 -7.79 -32.27
CA TYR A 375 7.84 -8.65 -32.67
C TYR A 375 8.14 -10.13 -32.42
N ASN A 376 9.33 -10.58 -32.83
CA ASN A 376 9.77 -11.96 -32.64
C ASN A 376 9.90 -12.30 -31.15
N LEU A 377 10.39 -11.37 -30.33
CA LEU A 377 10.44 -11.54 -28.87
C LEU A 377 9.04 -11.78 -28.30
N ILE A 378 8.04 -10.97 -28.69
CA ILE A 378 6.66 -11.13 -28.22
C ILE A 378 6.08 -12.49 -28.62
N LYS A 379 6.36 -12.96 -29.83
CA LYS A 379 5.87 -14.25 -30.34
C LYS A 379 6.47 -15.46 -29.61
N ASN A 380 7.73 -15.33 -29.17
CA ASN A 380 8.51 -16.43 -28.60
C ASN A 380 8.56 -16.42 -27.06
N MET A 381 8.03 -15.37 -26.40
CA MET A 381 8.04 -15.33 -24.94
C MET A 381 7.12 -16.41 -24.32
N PRO A 382 7.50 -17.00 -23.17
CA PRO A 382 6.79 -18.14 -22.55
C PRO A 382 5.51 -17.74 -21.81
N ILE A 383 5.10 -16.49 -21.88
CA ILE A 383 3.92 -15.93 -21.20
C ILE A 383 3.00 -15.24 -22.20
N GLU A 384 1.71 -15.21 -21.91
CA GLU A 384 0.72 -14.56 -22.76
C GLU A 384 0.92 -13.04 -22.79
N CYS A 385 0.95 -12.46 -24.00
CA CYS A 385 1.15 -11.03 -24.19
C CYS A 385 -0.14 -10.25 -23.93
N ASN A 386 -0.04 -9.18 -23.14
CA ASN A 386 -1.15 -8.27 -22.93
C ASN A 386 -1.17 -7.13 -23.98
N ALA A 387 -2.31 -6.41 -24.05
CA ALA A 387 -2.49 -5.30 -24.98
C ALA A 387 -1.47 -4.15 -24.77
N VAL A 388 -0.95 -3.96 -23.55
CA VAL A 388 0.02 -2.90 -23.26
C VAL A 388 1.33 -3.10 -24.02
N VAL A 389 1.89 -4.32 -24.02
CA VAL A 389 3.14 -4.62 -24.74
C VAL A 389 2.93 -4.54 -26.26
N TRP A 390 1.79 -5.01 -26.77
CA TRP A 390 1.45 -4.83 -28.18
C TRP A 390 1.34 -3.36 -28.58
N ARG A 391 0.77 -2.48 -27.73
CA ARG A 391 0.72 -1.03 -27.95
C ARG A 391 2.09 -0.39 -27.93
N THR A 392 2.98 -0.86 -27.07
CA THR A 392 4.39 -0.40 -27.07
C THR A 392 5.03 -0.68 -28.43
N LEU A 393 4.84 -1.88 -28.96
CA LEU A 393 5.34 -2.23 -30.30
C LEU A 393 4.66 -1.41 -31.41
N LEU A 394 3.33 -1.20 -31.34
CA LEU A 394 2.62 -0.36 -32.31
C LEU A 394 3.14 1.08 -32.32
N ALA A 395 3.43 1.63 -31.13
CA ALA A 395 4.03 2.96 -31.01
C ALA A 395 5.44 3.02 -31.61
N ALA A 396 6.24 1.96 -31.43
CA ALA A 396 7.55 1.81 -32.04
C ALA A 396 7.46 1.71 -33.59
N CYS A 397 6.53 0.90 -34.12
CA CYS A 397 6.27 0.82 -35.56
C CYS A 397 5.92 2.20 -36.15
N ARG A 398 5.13 3.01 -35.42
CA ARG A 398 4.81 4.37 -35.84
C ARG A 398 6.06 5.26 -35.92
N LEU A 399 6.94 5.20 -34.90
CA LEU A 399 8.15 6.03 -34.86
C LEU A 399 9.13 5.67 -36.00
N GLN A 400 9.19 4.38 -36.36
CA GLN A 400 10.10 3.86 -37.37
C GLN A 400 9.47 3.78 -38.78
N GLY A 401 8.18 4.11 -38.95
CA GLY A 401 7.49 4.08 -40.23
C GLY A 401 7.15 2.68 -40.74
N HIS A 402 7.17 1.65 -39.90
CA HIS A 402 6.87 0.26 -40.30
C HIS A 402 5.37 -0.02 -40.33
N VAL A 403 4.68 0.39 -41.40
CA VAL A 403 3.22 0.29 -41.56
C VAL A 403 2.74 -1.17 -41.58
N GLU A 404 3.36 -2.05 -42.39
CA GLU A 404 2.96 -3.46 -42.52
C GLU A 404 3.00 -4.22 -41.18
N LEU A 405 4.04 -3.98 -40.38
CA LEU A 405 4.14 -4.57 -39.05
C LEU A 405 3.10 -3.97 -38.10
N GLY A 406 2.85 -2.66 -38.21
CA GLY A 406 1.80 -1.98 -37.43
C GLY A 406 0.41 -2.57 -37.68
N GLU A 407 0.09 -2.93 -38.92
CA GLU A 407 -1.16 -3.62 -39.29
C GLU A 407 -1.27 -5.00 -38.63
N LYS A 408 -0.18 -5.78 -38.65
CA LYS A 408 -0.13 -7.10 -37.95
C LYS A 408 -0.37 -6.95 -36.45
N VAL A 409 0.30 -5.99 -35.83
CA VAL A 409 0.14 -5.68 -34.40
C VAL A 409 -1.28 -5.24 -34.08
N ARG A 410 -1.87 -4.39 -34.95
CA ARG A 410 -3.25 -3.93 -34.81
C ARG A 410 -4.27 -5.06 -34.81
N LYS A 411 -4.06 -6.10 -35.62
CA LYS A 411 -4.95 -7.29 -35.63
C LYS A 411 -4.97 -7.97 -34.23
N HIS A 412 -3.81 -8.15 -33.60
CA HIS A 412 -3.75 -8.71 -32.24
C HIS A 412 -4.43 -7.82 -31.19
N LEU A 413 -4.30 -6.49 -31.34
CA LEU A 413 -4.96 -5.55 -30.42
C LEU A 413 -6.48 -5.57 -30.57
N LEU A 414 -7.01 -5.77 -31.78
CA LEU A 414 -8.44 -5.92 -32.03
C LEU A 414 -9.04 -7.16 -31.36
N GLU A 415 -8.27 -8.23 -31.24
CA GLU A 415 -8.69 -9.46 -30.57
C GLU A 415 -8.70 -9.28 -29.04
N LEU A 416 -7.74 -8.52 -28.50
CA LEU A 416 -7.59 -8.31 -27.05
C LEU A 416 -8.49 -7.20 -26.51
N GLU A 417 -8.46 -6.03 -27.13
CA GLU A 417 -9.16 -4.82 -26.68
C GLU A 417 -9.69 -4.02 -27.88
N PRO A 418 -10.83 -4.43 -28.48
CA PRO A 418 -11.34 -3.84 -29.72
C PRO A 418 -11.74 -2.36 -29.62
N ASP A 419 -12.08 -1.89 -28.40
CA ASP A 419 -12.65 -0.56 -28.19
C ASP A 419 -11.65 0.48 -27.64
N HIS A 420 -10.34 0.18 -27.70
CA HIS A 420 -9.32 1.10 -27.20
C HIS A 420 -8.94 2.16 -28.23
N SER A 421 -9.32 3.43 -27.99
CA SER A 421 -9.24 4.52 -28.96
C SER A 421 -7.83 4.85 -29.45
N SER A 422 -6.78 4.70 -28.61
CA SER A 422 -5.40 5.03 -29.00
C SER A 422 -4.89 4.14 -30.12
N ASP A 423 -5.35 2.89 -30.22
CA ASP A 423 -4.88 1.93 -31.21
C ASP A 423 -5.33 2.35 -32.63
N TYR A 424 -6.57 2.85 -32.77
CA TYR A 424 -7.07 3.44 -33.99
C TYR A 424 -6.30 4.69 -34.39
N VAL A 425 -6.04 5.57 -33.43
CA VAL A 425 -5.34 6.84 -33.66
C VAL A 425 -3.89 6.59 -34.07
N LEU A 426 -3.19 5.64 -33.42
CA LEU A 426 -1.81 5.30 -33.78
C LEU A 426 -1.70 4.78 -35.21
N LEU A 427 -2.53 3.81 -35.61
CA LEU A 427 -2.51 3.25 -36.95
C LEU A 427 -2.93 4.28 -38.01
N ALA A 428 -4.00 5.06 -37.76
CA ALA A 428 -4.40 6.13 -38.66
C ALA A 428 -3.29 7.18 -38.87
N ASN A 429 -2.53 7.51 -37.84
CA ASN A 429 -1.39 8.42 -37.94
C ASN A 429 -0.22 7.79 -38.73
N MET A 430 0.00 6.47 -38.63
CA MET A 430 1.00 5.76 -39.43
C MET A 430 0.66 5.82 -40.90
N TYR A 431 -0.60 5.52 -41.30
CA TYR A 431 -1.07 5.65 -42.67
C TYR A 431 -0.92 7.08 -43.19
N ALA A 432 -1.30 8.09 -42.40
CA ALA A 432 -1.14 9.50 -42.78
C ALA A 432 0.33 9.86 -43.05
N SER A 433 1.26 9.39 -42.19
CA SER A 433 2.71 9.63 -42.34
C SER A 433 3.28 8.92 -43.59
N ALA A 434 2.69 7.81 -44.00
CA ALA A 434 3.06 7.06 -45.19
C ALA A 434 2.35 7.56 -46.47
N GLY A 435 1.51 8.60 -46.39
CA GLY A 435 0.72 9.10 -47.53
C GLY A 435 -0.47 8.25 -47.91
N GLN A 436 -0.83 7.26 -47.13
CA GLN A 436 -1.93 6.32 -47.35
C GLN A 436 -3.25 6.90 -46.78
N TRP A 437 -3.82 7.88 -47.49
CA TRP A 437 -4.98 8.66 -47.00
C TRP A 437 -6.29 7.87 -47.00
N ASN A 438 -6.43 6.89 -47.91
CA ASN A 438 -7.62 6.05 -47.97
C ASN A 438 -7.71 5.13 -46.75
N GLU A 439 -6.62 4.44 -46.44
CA GLU A 439 -6.47 3.53 -45.28
C GLU A 439 -6.65 4.30 -43.95
N MET A 440 -6.07 5.49 -43.87
CA MET A 440 -6.26 6.39 -42.73
C MET A 440 -7.75 6.73 -42.51
N SER A 441 -8.46 7.02 -43.63
CA SER A 441 -9.89 7.37 -43.56
C SER A 441 -10.76 6.17 -43.19
N GLU A 442 -10.40 4.97 -43.66
CA GLU A 442 -11.07 3.72 -43.30
C GLU A 442 -10.91 3.39 -41.82
N GLU A 443 -9.69 3.51 -41.25
CA GLU A 443 -9.44 3.24 -39.84
C GLU A 443 -10.20 4.23 -38.93
N ARG A 444 -10.26 5.51 -39.29
CA ARG A 444 -11.08 6.51 -38.61
C ARG A 444 -12.58 6.20 -38.70
N ARG A 445 -13.06 5.74 -39.84
CA ARG A 445 -14.46 5.33 -40.01
C ARG A 445 -14.78 4.08 -39.19
N SER A 446 -13.88 3.11 -39.13
CA SER A 446 -14.00 1.93 -38.24
C SER A 446 -14.13 2.31 -36.79
N MET A 447 -13.31 3.27 -36.29
CA MET A 447 -13.42 3.82 -34.93
C MET A 447 -14.80 4.46 -34.68
N GLN A 448 -15.32 5.24 -35.62
CA GLN A 448 -16.64 5.88 -35.51
C GLN A 448 -17.79 4.85 -35.52
N GLN A 449 -17.74 3.86 -36.41
CA GLN A 449 -18.76 2.80 -36.51
C GLN A 449 -18.85 1.99 -35.22
N ARG A 450 -17.73 1.74 -34.54
CA ARG A 450 -17.67 1.06 -33.25
C ARG A 450 -17.99 1.97 -32.06
N ARG A 451 -18.28 3.27 -32.28
CA ARG A 451 -18.58 4.28 -31.27
C ARG A 451 -17.48 4.42 -30.21
N VAL A 452 -16.23 4.16 -30.59
CA VAL A 452 -15.08 4.28 -29.68
C VAL A 452 -14.81 5.76 -29.40
N GLN A 453 -14.93 6.17 -28.13
CA GLN A 453 -14.73 7.55 -27.72
C GLN A 453 -13.28 7.78 -27.28
N LYS A 454 -12.73 8.95 -27.60
CA LYS A 454 -11.45 9.39 -27.04
C LYS A 454 -11.64 9.73 -25.55
N PRO A 455 -10.70 9.36 -24.68
CA PRO A 455 -10.72 9.81 -23.30
C PRO A 455 -10.62 11.34 -23.24
N LEU A 456 -11.14 11.91 -22.16
CA LEU A 456 -10.98 13.35 -21.90
C LEU A 456 -9.49 13.71 -21.85
N PRO A 457 -9.08 14.88 -22.38
CA PRO A 457 -7.69 15.31 -22.32
C PRO A 457 -7.22 15.40 -20.88
N GLY A 458 -5.98 14.99 -20.63
CA GLY A 458 -5.35 15.19 -19.33
C GLY A 458 -5.19 16.69 -19.02
N ASN A 459 -5.42 17.07 -17.77
CA ASN A 459 -5.14 18.42 -17.29
C ASN A 459 -3.69 18.47 -16.79
N SER A 460 -2.89 19.39 -17.35
CA SER A 460 -1.63 19.78 -16.73
C SER A 460 -1.90 20.81 -15.62
N PHE A 461 -1.24 20.63 -14.48
CA PHE A 461 -1.45 21.48 -13.31
C PHE A 461 -0.14 22.12 -12.87
N ILE A 462 -0.11 23.46 -12.80
CA ILE A 462 0.99 24.21 -12.21
C ILE A 462 0.65 24.43 -10.73
N GLY A 463 1.61 24.13 -9.85
CA GLY A 463 1.44 24.07 -8.40
C GLY A 463 0.68 25.22 -7.76
N ILE A 464 -0.03 24.95 -6.67
CA ILE A 464 -0.88 25.90 -5.95
C ILE A 464 0.00 26.68 -4.96
N PRO A 465 0.13 28.02 -5.10
CA PRO A 465 0.87 28.85 -4.13
C PRO A 465 0.26 28.83 -2.71
N GLU A 466 -1.04 28.56 -2.59
CA GLU A 466 -1.77 28.61 -1.31
C GLU A 466 -1.41 27.49 -0.31
N LEU A 467 -0.76 26.42 -0.76
CA LEU A 467 -0.33 25.34 0.12
C LEU A 467 0.91 25.67 0.99
N THR A 468 1.46 26.88 0.84
CA THR A 468 2.79 27.17 1.38
C THR A 468 2.83 27.85 2.75
N PHE A 469 1.77 28.52 3.21
CA PHE A 469 1.88 29.45 4.35
C PHE A 469 1.63 28.85 5.75
N GLU A 470 0.90 27.73 5.88
CA GLU A 470 0.39 27.30 7.20
C GLU A 470 1.28 26.30 7.97
N ILE A 471 2.17 25.55 7.29
CA ILE A 471 3.02 24.57 7.99
C ILE A 471 4.10 25.26 8.83
N GLU A 472 4.69 26.34 8.34
CA GLU A 472 5.72 27.09 9.08
C GLU A 472 5.17 27.78 10.32
N THR A 473 3.94 28.31 10.24
CA THR A 473 3.27 28.95 11.38
C THR A 473 2.94 27.99 12.50
N PHE A 474 2.52 26.76 12.15
CA PHE A 474 2.19 25.72 13.15
C PHE A 474 3.43 25.28 13.96
N TYR A 475 4.56 25.08 13.30
CA TYR A 475 5.79 24.69 13.99
C TYR A 475 6.42 25.83 14.76
N PHE A 476 6.34 27.05 14.25
CA PHE A 476 6.80 28.24 14.95
C PHE A 476 6.00 28.50 16.23
N LEU A 477 4.68 28.31 16.19
CA LEU A 477 3.80 28.43 17.36
C LEU A 477 4.03 27.30 18.39
N ASN A 478 4.22 26.05 17.94
CA ASN A 478 4.58 24.95 18.84
C ASN A 478 5.99 25.10 19.44
N PHE A 479 6.96 25.57 18.66
CA PHE A 479 8.30 25.88 19.15
C PHE A 479 8.27 27.02 20.19
N LEU A 480 7.52 28.08 19.93
CA LEU A 480 7.29 29.16 20.89
C LEU A 480 6.59 28.66 22.17
N SER A 481 5.59 27.79 22.05
CA SER A 481 4.89 27.19 23.20
C SER A 481 5.81 26.31 24.06
N ILE A 482 6.64 25.48 23.43
CA ILE A 482 7.64 24.64 24.13
C ILE A 482 8.72 25.52 24.76
N PHE A 483 9.21 26.54 24.04
CA PHE A 483 10.23 27.47 24.53
C PHE A 483 9.71 28.31 25.70
N PHE A 484 8.45 28.75 25.61
CA PHE A 484 7.78 29.50 26.68
C PHE A 484 7.52 28.63 27.92
N SER A 485 7.16 27.35 27.72
CA SER A 485 7.02 26.38 28.79
C SER A 485 8.36 26.08 29.48
N MET A 486 9.44 25.88 28.72
CA MET A 486 10.78 25.68 29.23
C MET A 486 11.32 26.95 29.94
N PHE A 487 11.01 28.15 29.42
CA PHE A 487 11.38 29.42 30.02
C PHE A 487 10.65 29.65 31.34
N LEU A 488 9.34 29.32 31.43
CA LEU A 488 8.55 29.37 32.66
C LEU A 488 9.08 28.37 33.70
N VAL A 489 9.43 27.15 33.32
CA VAL A 489 10.05 26.16 34.22
C VAL A 489 11.43 26.64 34.67
N GLY A 490 12.22 27.24 33.78
CA GLY A 490 13.51 27.86 34.12
C GLY A 490 13.37 29.03 35.09
N LEU A 491 12.35 29.89 34.90
CA LEU A 491 12.04 31.00 35.80
C LEU A 491 11.55 30.49 37.19
N CYS A 492 10.72 29.45 37.21
CA CYS A 492 10.29 28.78 38.46
C CYS A 492 11.49 28.18 39.19
N MET A 493 12.45 27.56 38.47
CA MET A 493 13.69 27.05 39.06
C MET A 493 14.59 28.17 39.62
N LEU A 494 14.70 29.31 38.90
CA LEU A 494 15.48 30.47 39.37
C LEU A 494 14.85 31.14 40.61
N VAL A 495 13.51 31.22 40.69
CA VAL A 495 12.77 31.70 41.85
C VAL A 495 12.92 30.72 43.02
N TRP A 496 12.98 29.42 42.76
CA TRP A 496 13.22 28.37 43.77
C TRP A 496 14.63 28.47 44.41
N PHE A 497 15.64 28.80 43.60
CA PHE A 497 17.01 29.02 44.10
C PHE A 497 17.15 30.34 44.88
N ALA A 498 16.23 31.30 44.67
CA ALA A 498 16.32 32.62 45.32
C ALA A 498 15.58 32.74 46.66
N LYS A 499 14.55 31.90 46.93
CA LYS A 499 13.83 31.85 48.24
C LYS A 499 13.17 30.48 48.46
N PRO A 500 13.60 29.66 49.44
CA PRO A 500 13.05 28.33 49.70
C PRO A 500 11.91 28.34 50.73
N ASP A 501 10.82 29.09 50.54
CA ASP A 501 9.65 29.03 51.42
C ASP A 501 8.54 28.18 50.77
N ALA A 502 8.25 27.04 51.42
CA ALA A 502 7.41 25.94 50.91
C ALA A 502 5.92 26.28 50.70
N VAL A 503 5.42 27.40 51.18
CA VAL A 503 3.98 27.74 51.13
C VAL A 503 3.58 28.44 49.81
N LEU A 504 4.54 28.93 49.01
CA LEU A 504 4.28 29.60 47.74
C LEU A 504 4.27 28.65 46.54
N MET A 505 4.73 27.42 46.69
CA MET A 505 4.90 26.43 45.60
C MET A 505 3.58 25.84 45.09
N ASP A 506 2.67 25.46 45.97
CA ASP A 506 1.41 24.80 45.58
C ASP A 506 0.48 25.74 44.77
N ASN A 507 0.50 27.04 45.08
CA ASN A 507 -0.29 28.03 44.37
C ASN A 507 0.33 28.48 43.04
N MET A 508 1.64 28.39 42.84
CA MET A 508 2.30 28.71 41.59
C MET A 508 2.26 27.55 40.58
N LEU A 509 2.44 26.31 41.03
CA LEU A 509 2.35 25.12 40.16
C LEU A 509 0.93 24.93 39.62
N VAL A 510 -0.10 25.15 40.44
CA VAL A 510 -1.50 25.12 40.00
C VAL A 510 -1.82 26.27 39.04
N ARG A 511 -1.24 27.46 39.22
CA ARG A 511 -1.40 28.57 38.28
C ARG A 511 -0.63 28.38 36.98
N CYS A 512 0.56 27.78 37.00
CA CYS A 512 1.31 27.43 35.77
C CYS A 512 0.61 26.32 34.98
N HIS A 513 0.07 25.30 35.67
CA HIS A 513 -0.70 24.24 35.02
C HIS A 513 -2.01 24.73 34.39
N ASN A 514 -2.74 25.63 35.09
CA ASN A 514 -3.97 26.22 34.59
C ASN A 514 -3.73 27.31 33.51
N SER A 515 -2.58 28.00 33.54
CA SER A 515 -2.20 28.94 32.47
C SER A 515 -1.82 28.22 31.18
N ALA A 516 -1.12 27.09 31.25
CA ALA A 516 -0.82 26.24 30.10
C ALA A 516 -2.10 25.63 29.48
N TYR A 517 -3.10 25.28 30.31
CA TYR A 517 -4.39 24.73 29.85
C TYR A 517 -5.33 25.81 29.26
N ASN A 518 -5.30 27.06 29.75
CA ASN A 518 -6.16 28.13 29.28
C ASN A 518 -5.63 28.87 28.06
N HIS A 519 -4.33 28.79 27.74
CA HIS A 519 -3.79 29.36 26.48
C HIS A 519 -4.08 28.49 25.26
N THR A 520 -4.45 27.21 25.44
CA THR A 520 -4.94 26.37 24.33
C THR A 520 -6.41 26.59 23.99
N LEU A 521 -7.19 27.30 24.83
CA LEU A 521 -8.63 27.55 24.63
C LEU A 521 -8.96 28.94 24.05
N TRP A 522 -7.98 29.81 23.76
CA TRP A 522 -8.23 31.18 23.24
C TRP A 522 -7.85 31.38 21.77
N TRP A 523 -7.51 30.31 21.04
CA TRP A 523 -7.23 30.37 19.61
C TRP A 523 -7.96 29.26 18.83
N THR A 524 -9.28 29.17 19.02
CA THR A 524 -10.21 28.54 18.08
C THR A 524 -10.90 29.61 17.25
#